data_09a8aabc77497563bbc7742214929deb
#
_entry.id   09a8aabc77497563bbc7742214929deb
#
_cell.length_a   1.000
_cell.length_b   1.000
_cell.length_c   1.000
_cell.angle_alpha   90.00
_cell.angle_beta   90.00
_cell.angle_gamma   90.00
#
_symmetry.space_group_name_H-M   'P 1'
#
loop_
_entity.id
_entity.type
_entity.pdbx_description
1 polymer ?
#
loop_
_entity_poly.entity_id
_entity_poly.type
_entity_poly.pdbx_seq_one_letter_code
_entity_poly.pdbx_strand_id
1 'polypeptide(L)'
;MNIKYILTHPIQYQSPLIRFLNKNININVAYRSNISLRSYYDKDFDKKIIINNKLLVGYKHVFLKHFGSNEVTNVKPITTEFVKNILSNNIEIIWLHGIYNWYNFVIILLAKIYKKKVFVRTETNNLKKNSLFKNILKKIYYKFIDIFIDCYLSIGTENKLNYVSHGINPKKIFNVPYVVDNDFFFIKNKQKSKKFRILFTGKLIHRKGCDILIKAINILNKDLKFKRRTEIIIVGEGQMKVKLLEFVKKNNLDNIKFVGFKKQNLIKTYYKKTSLFIMPSREENWGLAVNEAMASKNAIICSTSVGCSKDLVKNNYNGYIFKNDNHKDLARKIHKIYKNPKKLNKFKINSYKIISKWS
;
A
#
# COMPACT_ATOMS: atom_id res chain seq x y z
N MET A 1 27.12 -11.39 2.20
CA MET A 1 26.24 -10.52 3.01
C MET A 1 24.99 -11.32 3.39
N ASN A 2 24.83 -11.58 4.67
CA ASN A 2 23.73 -12.38 5.22
C ASN A 2 22.76 -11.47 6.00
N ILE A 3 21.52 -11.43 5.54
CA ILE A 3 20.49 -10.54 6.11
C ILE A 3 19.42 -11.36 6.81
N LYS A 4 19.07 -10.97 8.02
CA LYS A 4 17.85 -11.41 8.71
C LYS A 4 16.79 -10.33 8.59
N TYR A 5 15.74 -10.59 7.81
CA TYR A 5 14.62 -9.66 7.66
C TYR A 5 13.47 -10.05 8.61
N ILE A 6 13.10 -9.15 9.50
CA ILE A 6 12.11 -9.39 10.55
C ILE A 6 10.81 -8.68 10.22
N LEU A 7 9.75 -9.48 10.08
CA LEU A 7 8.39 -9.05 9.74
C LEU A 7 7.39 -9.52 10.80
N THR A 8 6.27 -8.82 10.90
CA THR A 8 5.18 -9.23 11.80
C THR A 8 4.54 -10.54 11.36
N HIS A 9 4.20 -10.67 10.10
CA HIS A 9 3.59 -11.86 9.48
C HIS A 9 3.87 -11.85 7.97
N PRO A 10 3.67 -12.96 7.25
CA PRO A 10 3.76 -12.99 5.80
C PRO A 10 2.77 -12.01 5.15
N ILE A 11 3.29 -11.11 4.31
CA ILE A 11 2.49 -10.06 3.67
C ILE A 11 2.57 -10.22 2.15
N GLN A 12 1.41 -10.14 1.50
CA GLN A 12 1.25 -10.46 0.09
C GLN A 12 2.17 -9.66 -0.86
N TYR A 13 2.40 -8.38 -0.57
CA TYR A 13 3.27 -7.53 -1.39
C TYR A 13 4.75 -7.62 -1.02
N GLN A 14 5.10 -8.18 0.15
CA GLN A 14 6.50 -8.39 0.55
C GLN A 14 7.08 -9.67 -0.04
N SER A 15 6.27 -10.71 -0.20
CA SER A 15 6.76 -12.01 -0.67
C SER A 15 7.40 -11.97 -2.07
N PRO A 16 6.87 -11.25 -3.08
CA PRO A 16 7.55 -11.08 -4.37
C PRO A 16 8.90 -10.37 -4.24
N LEU A 17 8.97 -9.30 -3.44
CA LEU A 17 10.21 -8.57 -3.17
C LEU A 17 11.26 -9.48 -2.53
N ILE A 18 10.88 -10.25 -1.50
CA ILE A 18 11.79 -11.16 -0.82
C ILE A 18 12.31 -12.23 -1.79
N ARG A 19 11.45 -12.82 -2.62
CA ARG A 19 11.85 -13.77 -3.66
C ARG A 19 12.85 -13.19 -4.65
N PHE A 20 12.62 -11.96 -5.07
CA PHE A 20 13.53 -11.26 -5.98
C PHE A 20 14.89 -11.01 -5.33
N LEU A 21 14.91 -10.49 -4.12
CA LEU A 21 16.14 -10.21 -3.38
C LEU A 21 16.92 -11.51 -3.08
N ASN A 22 16.23 -12.60 -2.74
CA ASN A 22 16.86 -13.88 -2.41
C ASN A 22 17.61 -14.54 -3.60
N LYS A 23 17.40 -14.06 -4.83
CA LYS A 23 18.18 -14.51 -6.00
C LYS A 23 19.63 -14.01 -5.96
N ASN A 24 19.88 -12.86 -5.35
CA ASN A 24 21.18 -12.18 -5.37
C ASN A 24 21.78 -11.96 -3.97
N ILE A 25 20.97 -12.05 -2.93
CA ILE A 25 21.34 -11.75 -1.54
C ILE A 25 20.84 -12.88 -0.65
N ASN A 26 21.65 -13.35 0.29
CA ASN A 26 21.22 -14.35 1.26
C ASN A 26 20.31 -13.72 2.32
N ILE A 27 19.00 -13.74 2.05
CA ILE A 27 17.97 -13.24 2.97
C ILE A 27 17.28 -14.41 3.67
N ASN A 28 17.32 -14.39 4.99
CA ASN A 28 16.53 -15.27 5.85
C ASN A 28 15.46 -14.46 6.55
N VAL A 29 14.20 -14.84 6.38
CA VAL A 29 13.06 -14.09 6.91
C VAL A 29 12.60 -14.67 8.22
N ALA A 30 12.40 -13.81 9.23
CA ALA A 30 11.83 -14.18 10.51
C ALA A 30 10.45 -13.53 10.69
N TYR A 31 9.42 -14.35 10.84
CA TYR A 31 8.05 -13.89 11.07
C TYR A 31 7.67 -14.03 12.55
N ARG A 32 7.05 -12.98 13.10
CA ARG A 32 6.55 -12.97 14.47
C ARG A 32 5.21 -13.70 14.62
N SER A 33 4.45 -13.87 13.54
CA SER A 33 3.14 -14.52 13.55
C SER A 33 2.86 -15.20 12.22
N ASN A 34 2.05 -16.25 12.24
CA ASN A 34 1.55 -16.94 11.06
C ASN A 34 0.09 -16.58 10.74
N ILE A 35 -0.46 -15.51 11.32
CA ILE A 35 -1.88 -15.15 11.23
C ILE A 35 -2.38 -15.06 9.79
N SER A 36 -1.57 -14.55 8.86
CA SER A 36 -1.93 -14.41 7.44
C SER A 36 -1.98 -15.73 6.67
N LEU A 37 -1.48 -16.83 7.24
CA LEU A 37 -1.55 -18.18 6.64
C LEU A 37 -2.81 -18.94 7.03
N ARG A 38 -3.56 -18.44 7.99
CA ARG A 38 -4.80 -19.02 8.48
C ARG A 38 -5.97 -18.14 8.04
N SER A 39 -7.17 -18.69 8.10
CA SER A 39 -8.38 -17.88 8.03
C SER A 39 -8.44 -16.98 9.27
N TYR A 40 -8.46 -15.66 9.08
CA TYR A 40 -8.63 -14.72 10.17
C TYR A 40 -9.73 -13.69 9.84
N TYR A 41 -10.37 -13.17 10.88
CA TYR A 41 -11.35 -12.12 10.73
C TYR A 41 -10.66 -10.76 10.63
N ASP A 42 -10.78 -10.12 9.46
CA ASP A 42 -10.28 -8.76 9.27
C ASP A 42 -11.38 -7.76 9.61
N LYS A 43 -11.20 -7.04 10.71
CA LYS A 43 -12.17 -6.07 11.25
C LYS A 43 -12.51 -4.95 10.25
N ASP A 44 -11.57 -4.53 9.42
CA ASP A 44 -11.79 -3.46 8.44
C ASP A 44 -12.55 -3.94 7.20
N PHE A 45 -12.38 -5.23 6.81
CA PHE A 45 -13.19 -5.86 5.75
C PHE A 45 -14.50 -6.40 6.28
N ASP A 46 -14.64 -6.50 7.60
CA ASP A 46 -15.78 -7.14 8.27
C ASP A 46 -16.06 -8.55 7.72
N LYS A 47 -14.98 -9.33 7.54
CA LYS A 47 -15.05 -10.65 6.89
C LYS A 47 -13.89 -11.56 7.29
N LYS A 48 -14.14 -12.88 7.29
CA LYS A 48 -13.06 -13.89 7.29
C LYS A 48 -12.32 -13.87 5.96
N ILE A 49 -10.99 -13.71 6.02
CA ILE A 49 -10.10 -13.69 4.86
C ILE A 49 -9.21 -14.91 4.93
N ILE A 50 -9.04 -15.58 3.79
CA ILE A 50 -8.06 -16.64 3.58
C ILE A 50 -7.05 -16.11 2.57
N ILE A 51 -5.80 -15.96 2.98
CA ILE A 51 -4.71 -15.59 2.09
C ILE A 51 -4.06 -16.86 1.54
N ASN A 52 -3.67 -16.82 0.29
CA ASN A 52 -3.11 -17.98 -0.43
C ASN A 52 -1.78 -18.42 0.18
N ASN A 53 -1.59 -19.72 0.39
CA ASN A 53 -0.39 -20.35 1.01
C ASN A 53 0.94 -20.15 0.24
N LYS A 54 0.91 -19.60 -1.00
CA LYS A 54 2.12 -19.32 -1.80
C LYS A 54 2.99 -18.16 -1.26
N LEU A 55 2.61 -17.56 -0.13
CA LEU A 55 3.37 -16.43 0.44
C LEU A 55 4.78 -16.80 0.88
N LEU A 56 5.01 -18.04 1.27
CA LEU A 56 6.27 -18.52 1.84
C LEU A 56 7.19 -19.25 0.82
N VAL A 57 6.74 -19.42 -0.40
CA VAL A 57 7.50 -20.16 -1.43
C VAL A 57 8.65 -19.30 -1.97
N GLY A 58 9.84 -19.91 -2.15
CA GLY A 58 10.98 -19.33 -2.85
C GLY A 58 11.97 -18.53 -1.98
N TYR A 59 11.90 -18.64 -0.66
CA TYR A 59 12.91 -18.09 0.25
C TYR A 59 12.92 -18.81 1.60
N LYS A 60 14.07 -18.74 2.30
CA LYS A 60 14.22 -19.32 3.65
C LYS A 60 13.48 -18.46 4.68
N HIS A 61 12.70 -19.10 5.54
CA HIS A 61 11.94 -18.40 6.59
C HIS A 61 11.82 -19.23 7.87
N VAL A 62 11.59 -18.54 8.98
CA VAL A 62 11.30 -19.13 10.28
C VAL A 62 10.13 -18.37 10.94
N PHE A 63 9.34 -19.08 11.74
CA PHE A 63 8.37 -18.45 12.65
C PHE A 63 8.98 -18.41 14.05
N LEU A 64 9.08 -17.20 14.60
CA LEU A 64 9.63 -17.00 15.92
C LEU A 64 8.64 -17.51 16.97
N LYS A 65 9.09 -18.42 17.84
CA LYS A 65 8.25 -18.94 18.92
C LYS A 65 7.97 -17.86 19.94
N HIS A 66 6.74 -17.80 20.41
CA HIS A 66 6.26 -16.89 21.45
C HIS A 66 5.50 -17.67 22.52
N PHE A 67 5.54 -17.19 23.76
CA PHE A 67 4.58 -17.61 24.77
C PHE A 67 3.23 -16.92 24.49
N GLY A 68 2.13 -17.70 24.43
CA GLY A 68 0.77 -17.20 24.24
C GLY A 68 0.20 -17.32 22.82
N SER A 69 -0.97 -16.68 22.58
CA SER A 69 -1.71 -16.78 21.33
C SER A 69 -0.93 -16.26 20.10
N ASN A 70 -1.23 -16.77 18.91
CA ASN A 70 -0.61 -16.38 17.64
C ASN A 70 -1.06 -14.99 17.13
N GLU A 71 -1.76 -14.21 17.94
CA GLU A 71 -2.16 -12.86 17.57
C GLU A 71 -0.96 -11.91 17.54
N VAL A 72 -0.99 -10.94 16.62
CA VAL A 72 0.02 -9.87 16.53
C VAL A 72 -0.24 -8.85 17.63
N THR A 73 0.10 -9.19 18.87
CA THR A 73 0.02 -8.26 20.00
C THR A 73 1.39 -7.65 20.29
N ASN A 74 1.42 -6.43 20.82
CA ASN A 74 2.67 -5.73 21.16
C ASN A 74 3.35 -6.25 22.43
N VAL A 75 2.82 -7.27 23.11
CA VAL A 75 3.14 -7.62 24.49
C VAL A 75 3.55 -9.08 24.65
N LYS A 76 4.24 -9.69 23.66
CA LYS A 76 4.70 -11.07 23.80
C LYS A 76 6.14 -11.13 24.27
N PRO A 77 6.50 -11.98 25.27
CA PRO A 77 7.86 -12.10 25.74
C PRO A 77 8.80 -12.62 24.64
N ILE A 78 10.03 -12.13 24.67
CA ILE A 78 11.11 -12.57 23.79
C ILE A 78 11.70 -13.84 24.40
N THR A 79 11.75 -14.93 23.64
CA THR A 79 12.34 -16.19 24.07
C THR A 79 13.83 -16.23 23.76
N THR A 80 14.59 -17.09 24.46
CA THR A 80 16.01 -17.34 24.18
C THR A 80 16.21 -17.88 22.76
N GLU A 81 15.29 -18.72 22.27
CA GLU A 81 15.30 -19.22 20.90
C GLU A 81 15.12 -18.09 19.88
N PHE A 82 14.28 -17.11 20.19
CA PHE A 82 14.11 -15.89 19.41
C PHE A 82 15.44 -15.15 19.27
N VAL A 83 16.14 -14.92 20.41
CA VAL A 83 17.45 -14.26 20.43
C VAL A 83 18.48 -15.03 19.62
N LYS A 84 18.60 -16.35 19.83
CA LYS A 84 19.52 -17.21 19.09
C LYS A 84 19.28 -17.16 17.58
N ASN A 85 18.02 -17.22 17.14
CA ASN A 85 17.68 -17.18 15.70
C ASN A 85 18.00 -15.84 15.04
N ILE A 86 17.90 -14.73 15.77
CA ILE A 86 18.16 -13.37 15.23
C ILE A 86 19.66 -13.05 15.25
N LEU A 87 20.37 -13.48 16.29
CA LEU A 87 21.73 -13.05 16.57
C LEU A 87 22.80 -14.10 16.23
N SER A 88 22.46 -15.13 15.44
CA SER A 88 23.45 -16.11 15.02
C SER A 88 24.68 -15.44 14.36
N ASN A 89 25.88 -15.99 14.59
CA ASN A 89 27.16 -15.38 14.18
C ASN A 89 27.29 -15.08 12.70
N ASN A 90 26.63 -15.87 11.86
CA ASN A 90 26.66 -15.70 10.40
C ASN A 90 25.74 -14.61 9.85
N ILE A 91 24.97 -13.89 10.69
CA ILE A 91 24.13 -12.76 10.29
C ILE A 91 24.90 -11.46 10.48
N GLU A 92 25.00 -10.67 9.44
CA GLU A 92 25.68 -9.36 9.41
C GLU A 92 24.70 -8.20 9.60
N ILE A 93 23.50 -8.33 9.03
CA ILE A 93 22.50 -7.26 8.98
C ILE A 93 21.17 -7.75 9.54
N ILE A 94 20.61 -6.97 10.46
CA ILE A 94 19.22 -7.08 10.92
C ILE A 94 18.38 -6.04 10.19
N TRP A 95 17.46 -6.47 9.36
CA TRP A 95 16.52 -5.59 8.68
C TRP A 95 15.16 -5.66 9.36
N LEU A 96 14.67 -4.51 9.86
CA LEU A 96 13.41 -4.38 10.60
C LEU A 96 12.34 -3.68 9.78
N HIS A 97 11.10 -4.14 9.90
CA HIS A 97 9.93 -3.44 9.40
C HIS A 97 9.20 -2.72 10.54
N GLY A 98 9.38 -1.39 10.61
CA GLY A 98 8.88 -0.54 11.69
C GLY A 98 9.86 -0.35 12.86
N ILE A 99 9.66 0.73 13.62
CA ILE A 99 10.50 1.10 14.79
C ILE A 99 9.68 1.42 16.05
N TYR A 100 8.35 1.50 15.95
CA TYR A 100 7.52 2.04 17.03
C TYR A 100 7.04 1.01 18.07
N ASN A 101 7.41 -0.26 17.92
CA ASN A 101 7.06 -1.27 18.92
C ASN A 101 8.29 -1.65 19.77
N TRP A 102 8.04 -1.94 21.03
CA TRP A 102 9.09 -2.29 21.97
C TRP A 102 9.93 -3.51 21.55
N TYR A 103 9.33 -4.45 20.83
CA TYR A 103 10.02 -5.60 20.26
C TYR A 103 11.16 -5.21 19.33
N ASN A 104 10.86 -4.33 18.37
CA ASN A 104 11.87 -3.86 17.43
C ASN A 104 12.94 -3.04 18.16
N PHE A 105 12.56 -2.29 19.20
CA PHE A 105 13.51 -1.57 20.04
C PHE A 105 14.50 -2.53 20.73
N VAL A 106 14.02 -3.59 21.38
CA VAL A 106 14.90 -4.60 22.02
C VAL A 106 15.78 -5.29 20.97
N ILE A 107 15.26 -5.63 19.80
CA ILE A 107 16.05 -6.25 18.72
C ILE A 107 17.16 -5.30 18.26
N ILE A 108 16.89 -4.00 18.15
CA ILE A 108 17.88 -2.98 17.78
C ILE A 108 19.01 -2.95 18.80
N LEU A 109 18.69 -2.91 20.09
CA LEU A 109 19.68 -2.90 21.17
C LEU A 109 20.54 -4.17 21.14
N LEU A 110 19.91 -5.35 21.09
CA LEU A 110 20.61 -6.61 20.99
C LEU A 110 21.50 -6.69 19.74
N ALA A 111 21.01 -6.26 18.59
CA ALA A 111 21.79 -6.23 17.37
C ALA A 111 23.08 -5.39 17.53
N LYS A 112 23.01 -4.27 18.25
CA LYS A 112 24.20 -3.43 18.51
C LYS A 112 25.17 -4.08 19.51
N ILE A 113 24.67 -4.71 20.57
CA ILE A 113 25.52 -5.47 21.51
C ILE A 113 26.31 -6.55 20.75
N TYR A 114 25.66 -7.23 19.79
CA TYR A 114 26.29 -8.26 18.94
C TYR A 114 26.96 -7.70 17.67
N LYS A 115 27.24 -6.39 17.61
CA LYS A 115 27.95 -5.68 16.51
C LYS A 115 27.33 -5.90 15.12
N LYS A 116 25.99 -6.13 15.04
CA LYS A 116 25.25 -6.26 13.76
C LYS A 116 24.87 -4.88 13.24
N LYS A 117 24.82 -4.73 11.90
CA LYS A 117 24.21 -3.55 11.26
C LYS A 117 22.70 -3.59 11.35
N VAL A 118 22.04 -2.47 11.58
CA VAL A 118 20.60 -2.34 11.69
C VAL A 118 20.05 -1.50 10.55
N PHE A 119 19.23 -2.14 9.71
CA PHE A 119 18.49 -1.49 8.64
C PHE A 119 17.02 -1.40 9.02
N VAL A 120 16.40 -0.27 8.78
CA VAL A 120 15.01 -0.03 9.15
C VAL A 120 14.20 0.43 7.94
N ARG A 121 13.02 -0.14 7.77
CA ARG A 121 12.00 0.30 6.82
C ARG A 121 10.72 0.63 7.56
N THR A 122 10.17 1.83 7.36
CA THR A 122 8.85 2.21 7.88
C THR A 122 7.90 2.60 6.75
N GLU A 123 6.61 2.62 7.03
CA GLU A 123 5.58 3.08 6.08
C GLU A 123 5.05 4.48 6.44
N THR A 124 5.65 5.14 7.42
CA THR A 124 5.20 6.45 7.88
C THR A 124 5.46 7.55 6.84
N ASN A 125 4.54 8.50 6.77
CA ASN A 125 4.66 9.68 5.92
C ASN A 125 4.19 10.93 6.68
N ASN A 126 4.39 12.12 6.09
CA ASN A 126 4.00 13.41 6.67
C ASN A 126 2.64 13.91 6.17
N LEU A 127 1.88 13.11 5.42
CA LEU A 127 0.61 13.52 4.83
C LEU A 127 -0.50 13.68 5.88
N LYS A 128 -0.34 13.02 7.03
CA LYS A 128 -1.23 13.19 8.18
C LYS A 128 -0.70 14.30 9.09
N LYS A 129 -1.52 15.32 9.33
CA LYS A 129 -1.22 16.37 10.32
C LYS A 129 -1.27 15.77 11.73
N ASN A 130 -0.19 15.83 12.46
CA ASN A 130 -0.13 15.54 13.89
C ASN A 130 -0.15 16.84 14.69
N SER A 131 -0.49 16.77 15.98
CA SER A 131 -0.29 17.90 16.90
C SER A 131 1.20 18.25 17.03
N LEU A 132 1.52 19.49 17.35
CA LEU A 132 2.89 19.97 17.59
C LEU A 132 3.60 19.11 18.63
N PHE A 133 2.96 18.85 19.74
CA PHE A 133 3.51 18.01 20.82
C PHE A 133 3.88 16.60 20.32
N LYS A 134 2.98 15.96 19.56
CA LYS A 134 3.26 14.64 18.98
C LYS A 134 4.44 14.65 18.00
N ASN A 135 4.60 15.73 17.24
CA ASN A 135 5.73 15.87 16.33
C ASN A 135 7.04 16.07 17.09
N ILE A 136 7.04 16.82 18.20
CA ILE A 136 8.21 17.01 19.07
C ILE A 136 8.63 15.65 19.67
N LEU A 137 7.70 14.91 20.27
CA LEU A 137 7.98 13.59 20.83
C LEU A 137 8.54 12.63 19.78
N LYS A 138 7.98 12.64 18.56
CA LYS A 138 8.50 11.82 17.46
C LYS A 138 9.93 12.24 17.10
N LYS A 139 10.22 13.54 17.02
CA LYS A 139 11.55 14.02 16.69
C LYS A 139 12.59 13.62 17.74
N ILE A 140 12.24 13.71 19.02
CA ILE A 140 13.09 13.23 20.13
C ILE A 140 13.32 11.72 19.99
N TYR A 141 12.26 10.94 19.76
CA TYR A 141 12.37 9.50 19.58
C TYR A 141 13.26 9.13 18.39
N TYR A 142 13.06 9.77 17.23
CA TYR A 142 13.89 9.52 16.05
C TYR A 142 15.35 9.87 16.30
N LYS A 143 15.66 11.00 16.95
CA LYS A 143 17.02 11.41 17.30
C LYS A 143 17.67 10.38 18.23
N PHE A 144 16.92 9.85 19.18
CA PHE A 144 17.42 8.81 20.11
C PHE A 144 17.68 7.50 19.37
N ILE A 145 16.71 6.99 18.60
CA ILE A 145 16.84 5.68 17.96
C ILE A 145 17.88 5.69 16.81
N ASP A 146 18.13 6.84 16.18
CA ASP A 146 19.10 6.99 15.09
C ASP A 146 20.54 6.65 15.50
N ILE A 147 20.88 6.74 16.78
CA ILE A 147 22.17 6.32 17.33
C ILE A 147 22.43 4.83 17.04
N PHE A 148 21.37 4.02 17.02
CA PHE A 148 21.43 2.57 16.85
C PHE A 148 21.14 2.10 15.43
N ILE A 149 20.76 2.99 14.50
CA ILE A 149 20.36 2.62 13.14
C ILE A 149 21.45 3.03 12.15
N ASP A 150 21.91 2.08 11.33
CA ASP A 150 22.91 2.32 10.30
C ASP A 150 22.28 2.81 8.99
N CYS A 151 21.05 2.36 8.67
CA CYS A 151 20.42 2.64 7.38
C CYS A 151 18.89 2.69 7.49
N TYR A 152 18.29 3.70 6.83
CA TYR A 152 16.86 3.83 6.65
C TYR A 152 16.48 3.52 5.20
N LEU A 153 15.55 2.61 4.99
CA LEU A 153 15.05 2.22 3.68
C LEU A 153 13.71 2.90 3.42
N SER A 154 13.72 3.95 2.60
CA SER A 154 12.50 4.70 2.28
C SER A 154 11.70 4.02 1.17
N ILE A 155 10.37 4.00 1.34
CA ILE A 155 9.44 3.41 0.36
C ILE A 155 9.07 4.37 -0.77
N GLY A 156 9.45 5.65 -0.66
CA GLY A 156 9.21 6.73 -1.61
C GLY A 156 9.41 8.11 -1.01
N THR A 157 9.11 9.13 -1.80
CA THR A 157 9.40 10.54 -1.47
C THR A 157 8.78 10.99 -0.15
N GLU A 158 7.50 10.72 0.10
CA GLU A 158 6.83 11.15 1.33
C GLU A 158 7.40 10.47 2.59
N ASN A 159 7.82 9.22 2.48
CA ASN A 159 8.47 8.52 3.58
C ASN A 159 9.90 9.04 3.81
N LYS A 160 10.66 9.32 2.74
CA LYS A 160 11.98 9.98 2.85
C LYS A 160 11.87 11.34 3.53
N LEU A 161 10.90 12.16 3.11
CA LEU A 161 10.64 13.47 3.74
C LEU A 161 10.25 13.33 5.21
N ASN A 162 9.53 12.27 5.58
CA ASN A 162 9.21 11.97 6.98
C ASN A 162 10.49 11.73 7.81
N TYR A 163 11.44 10.92 7.34
CA TYR A 163 12.70 10.72 8.04
C TYR A 163 13.48 12.04 8.20
N VAL A 164 13.64 12.79 7.10
CA VAL A 164 14.36 14.05 7.12
C VAL A 164 13.73 15.08 8.07
N SER A 165 12.41 15.20 8.07
CA SER A 165 11.68 16.13 8.96
C SER A 165 11.84 15.79 10.45
N HIS A 166 12.17 14.55 10.76
CA HIS A 166 12.46 14.11 12.13
C HIS A 166 13.96 14.13 12.47
N GLY A 167 14.80 14.68 11.58
CA GLY A 167 16.23 14.93 11.84
C GLY A 167 17.18 13.82 11.40
N ILE A 168 16.70 12.81 10.65
CA ILE A 168 17.58 11.76 10.12
C ILE A 168 18.43 12.30 8.98
N ASN A 169 19.75 12.03 9.06
CA ASN A 169 20.70 12.44 8.03
C ASN A 169 20.34 11.80 6.67
N PRO A 170 20.15 12.60 5.60
CA PRO A 170 19.84 12.09 4.26
C PRO A 170 20.83 11.04 3.73
N LYS A 171 22.10 11.06 4.16
CA LYS A 171 23.13 10.09 3.78
C LYS A 171 22.86 8.68 4.33
N LYS A 172 22.06 8.55 5.40
CA LYS A 172 21.61 7.28 5.95
C LYS A 172 20.32 6.75 5.26
N ILE A 173 19.68 7.51 4.35
CA ILE A 173 18.38 7.18 3.77
C ILE A 173 18.56 6.70 2.33
N PHE A 174 18.23 5.43 2.08
CA PHE A 174 18.28 4.81 0.77
C PHE A 174 16.87 4.53 0.26
N ASN A 175 16.65 4.77 -1.03
CA ASN A 175 15.34 4.54 -1.63
C ASN A 175 15.19 3.05 -2.01
N VAL A 176 14.25 2.38 -1.35
CA VAL A 176 13.84 0.99 -1.64
C VAL A 176 12.32 1.01 -1.78
N PRO A 177 11.82 1.38 -2.97
CA PRO A 177 10.41 1.70 -3.17
C PRO A 177 9.50 0.48 -2.96
N TYR A 178 8.24 0.74 -2.68
CA TYR A 178 7.22 -0.29 -2.74
C TYR A 178 6.87 -0.60 -4.20
N VAL A 179 6.94 -1.88 -4.50
CA VAL A 179 6.70 -2.43 -5.83
C VAL A 179 5.64 -3.53 -5.78
N VAL A 180 5.07 -3.85 -6.92
CA VAL A 180 4.22 -5.03 -7.14
C VAL A 180 4.86 -5.90 -8.22
N ASP A 181 4.37 -7.11 -8.36
CA ASP A 181 4.73 -7.97 -9.48
C ASP A 181 4.14 -7.37 -10.78
N ASN A 182 4.94 -6.56 -11.47
CA ASN A 182 4.51 -5.87 -12.68
C ASN A 182 4.13 -6.85 -13.79
N ASP A 183 4.81 -7.99 -13.90
CA ASP A 183 4.52 -9.01 -14.92
C ASP A 183 3.19 -9.70 -14.62
N PHE A 184 2.92 -10.00 -13.35
CA PHE A 184 1.63 -10.52 -12.95
C PHE A 184 0.49 -9.57 -13.31
N PHE A 185 0.64 -8.25 -13.06
CA PHE A 185 -0.42 -7.27 -13.35
C PHE A 185 -0.42 -6.76 -14.79
N PHE A 186 0.61 -7.06 -15.58
CA PHE A 186 0.69 -6.63 -16.97
C PHE A 186 -0.50 -7.16 -17.79
N ILE A 187 -1.07 -6.27 -18.60
CA ILE A 187 -2.18 -6.56 -19.51
C ILE A 187 -1.78 -6.12 -20.91
N LYS A 188 -1.48 -7.10 -21.77
CA LYS A 188 -1.16 -6.83 -23.17
C LYS A 188 -2.32 -6.12 -23.86
N ASN A 189 -3.51 -6.70 -23.81
CA ASN A 189 -4.71 -6.20 -24.46
C ASN A 189 -5.81 -5.89 -23.44
N LYS A 190 -6.19 -4.63 -23.36
CA LYS A 190 -7.33 -4.19 -22.54
C LYS A 190 -8.63 -4.67 -23.17
N GLN A 191 -9.61 -5.02 -22.35
CA GLN A 191 -10.93 -5.36 -22.83
C GLN A 191 -11.62 -4.10 -23.41
N LYS A 192 -11.99 -4.15 -24.67
CA LYS A 192 -12.78 -3.09 -25.29
C LYS A 192 -14.15 -2.95 -24.61
N SER A 193 -14.64 -1.76 -24.45
CA SER A 193 -15.94 -1.46 -23.86
C SER A 193 -16.54 -0.22 -24.51
N LYS A 194 -17.85 -0.26 -24.78
CA LYS A 194 -18.62 0.93 -25.21
C LYS A 194 -18.79 1.93 -24.05
N LYS A 195 -18.67 1.49 -22.79
CA LYS A 195 -18.75 2.35 -21.60
C LYS A 195 -17.38 2.78 -21.10
N PHE A 196 -17.28 4.01 -20.61
CA PHE A 196 -16.13 4.49 -19.85
C PHE A 196 -16.17 3.90 -18.45
N ARG A 197 -15.25 2.99 -18.16
CA ARG A 197 -15.22 2.24 -16.90
C ARG A 197 -14.20 2.80 -15.92
N ILE A 198 -14.68 3.09 -14.73
CA ILE A 198 -13.90 3.58 -13.58
C ILE A 198 -13.82 2.47 -12.54
N LEU A 199 -12.66 2.28 -11.93
CA LEU A 199 -12.42 1.28 -10.89
C LEU A 199 -11.97 1.94 -9.58
N PHE A 200 -12.54 1.47 -8.50
CA PHE A 200 -12.04 1.58 -7.13
C PHE A 200 -11.77 0.19 -6.59
N THR A 201 -10.63 -0.01 -5.91
CA THR A 201 -10.34 -1.23 -5.15
C THR A 201 -9.86 -0.87 -3.75
N GLY A 202 -10.43 -1.48 -2.73
CA GLY A 202 -10.01 -1.26 -1.34
C GLY A 202 -11.08 -1.56 -0.31
N LYS A 203 -10.69 -1.47 0.96
CA LYS A 203 -11.61 -1.60 2.08
C LYS A 203 -12.63 -0.46 2.04
N LEU A 204 -13.90 -0.75 2.31
CA LEU A 204 -14.96 0.25 2.36
C LEU A 204 -15.04 0.85 3.77
N ILE A 205 -14.01 1.60 4.13
CA ILE A 205 -13.86 2.33 5.41
C ILE A 205 -13.61 3.81 5.13
N HIS A 206 -13.88 4.67 6.11
CA HIS A 206 -13.77 6.14 5.97
C HIS A 206 -12.41 6.59 5.40
N ARG A 207 -11.33 6.00 5.89
CA ARG A 207 -9.96 6.33 5.47
C ARG A 207 -9.73 6.13 3.97
N LYS A 208 -10.40 5.15 3.32
CA LYS A 208 -10.23 4.84 1.88
C LYS A 208 -11.07 5.71 0.95
N GLY A 209 -12.00 6.52 1.46
CA GLY A 209 -12.66 7.59 0.73
C GLY A 209 -13.58 7.16 -0.42
N CYS A 210 -14.14 5.94 -0.40
CA CYS A 210 -15.09 5.50 -1.43
C CYS A 210 -16.31 6.43 -1.54
N ASP A 211 -16.75 7.02 -0.44
CA ASP A 211 -17.81 8.02 -0.39
C ASP A 211 -17.47 9.30 -1.19
N ILE A 212 -16.19 9.70 -1.22
CA ILE A 212 -15.74 10.85 -2.03
C ILE A 212 -15.95 10.56 -3.51
N LEU A 213 -15.60 9.34 -3.95
CA LEU A 213 -15.83 8.91 -5.33
C LEU A 213 -17.33 8.93 -5.65
N ILE A 214 -18.17 8.32 -4.82
CA ILE A 214 -19.61 8.23 -5.05
C ILE A 214 -20.25 9.62 -5.10
N LYS A 215 -19.86 10.54 -4.20
CA LYS A 215 -20.31 11.95 -4.23
C LYS A 215 -19.86 12.66 -5.52
N ALA A 216 -18.65 12.39 -6.00
CA ALA A 216 -18.18 12.96 -7.27
C ALA A 216 -18.99 12.43 -8.46
N ILE A 217 -19.32 11.13 -8.49
CA ILE A 217 -20.17 10.52 -9.52
C ILE A 217 -21.61 11.09 -9.45
N ASN A 218 -22.15 11.34 -8.26
CA ASN A 218 -23.46 11.98 -8.12
C ASN A 218 -23.53 13.36 -8.80
N ILE A 219 -22.47 14.16 -8.66
CA ILE A 219 -22.37 15.44 -9.39
C ILE A 219 -22.36 15.20 -10.91
N LEU A 220 -21.57 14.25 -11.39
CA LEU A 220 -21.41 14.01 -12.83
C LEU A 220 -22.62 13.36 -13.47
N ASN A 221 -23.41 12.60 -12.72
CA ASN A 221 -24.64 11.96 -13.18
C ASN A 221 -25.80 12.93 -13.45
N LYS A 222 -25.66 14.21 -13.10
CA LYS A 222 -26.57 15.29 -13.55
C LYS A 222 -26.51 15.42 -15.10
N ASP A 223 -25.37 15.09 -15.73
CA ASP A 223 -25.29 14.87 -17.18
C ASP A 223 -25.74 13.42 -17.49
N LEU A 224 -26.95 13.27 -18.04
CA LEU A 224 -27.53 11.97 -18.41
C LEU A 224 -26.67 11.22 -19.44
N LYS A 225 -25.94 11.93 -20.32
CA LYS A 225 -25.03 11.30 -21.27
C LYS A 225 -23.83 10.68 -20.57
N PHE A 226 -23.29 11.36 -19.55
CA PHE A 226 -22.24 10.78 -18.69
C PHE A 226 -22.78 9.54 -17.97
N LYS A 227 -23.94 9.64 -17.31
CA LYS A 227 -24.57 8.53 -16.57
C LYS A 227 -24.73 7.28 -17.43
N ARG A 228 -25.31 7.40 -18.62
CA ARG A 228 -25.56 6.28 -19.55
C ARG A 228 -24.30 5.66 -20.11
N ARG A 229 -23.24 6.47 -20.34
CA ARG A 229 -21.96 6.05 -20.97
C ARG A 229 -20.89 5.63 -20.00
N THR A 230 -21.14 5.67 -18.69
CA THR A 230 -20.15 5.31 -17.67
C THR A 230 -20.58 4.11 -16.84
N GLU A 231 -19.61 3.40 -16.29
CA GLU A 231 -19.80 2.33 -15.33
C GLU A 231 -18.71 2.44 -14.25
N ILE A 232 -19.12 2.51 -13.01
CA ILE A 232 -18.23 2.62 -11.85
C ILE A 232 -18.25 1.29 -11.12
N ILE A 233 -17.08 0.65 -11.01
CA ILE A 233 -16.93 -0.67 -10.38
C ILE A 233 -16.20 -0.47 -9.05
N ILE A 234 -16.86 -0.88 -7.96
CA ILE A 234 -16.34 -0.81 -6.60
C ILE A 234 -16.05 -2.24 -6.14
N VAL A 235 -14.74 -2.53 -5.97
CA VAL A 235 -14.25 -3.82 -5.48
C VAL A 235 -13.81 -3.66 -4.02
N GLY A 236 -14.49 -4.31 -3.10
CA GLY A 236 -14.17 -4.27 -1.69
C GLY A 236 -15.36 -4.54 -0.79
N GLU A 237 -15.08 -4.67 0.49
CA GLU A 237 -16.03 -4.81 1.60
C GLU A 237 -15.60 -3.90 2.76
N GLY A 238 -16.45 -3.71 3.75
CA GLY A 238 -16.15 -2.97 4.96
C GLY A 238 -17.35 -2.24 5.55
N GLN A 239 -17.15 -1.69 6.72
CA GLN A 239 -18.18 -1.11 7.59
C GLN A 239 -19.04 0.00 6.92
N MET A 240 -18.48 0.71 5.92
CA MET A 240 -19.24 1.75 5.22
C MET A 240 -20.16 1.24 4.13
N LYS A 241 -20.13 -0.06 3.77
CA LYS A 241 -20.85 -0.59 2.60
C LYS A 241 -22.34 -0.29 2.64
N VAL A 242 -23.00 -0.50 3.76
CA VAL A 242 -24.44 -0.24 3.93
C VAL A 242 -24.76 1.23 3.63
N LYS A 243 -24.07 2.16 4.30
CA LYS A 243 -24.25 3.61 4.10
C LYS A 243 -24.00 4.05 2.65
N LEU A 244 -23.02 3.43 1.99
CA LEU A 244 -22.71 3.74 0.59
C LEU A 244 -23.81 3.22 -0.35
N LEU A 245 -24.38 2.04 -0.12
CA LEU A 245 -25.51 1.49 -0.88
C LEU A 245 -26.78 2.33 -0.71
N GLU A 246 -27.08 2.76 0.52
CA GLU A 246 -28.22 3.65 0.80
C GLU A 246 -28.07 4.98 0.05
N PHE A 247 -26.89 5.58 0.07
CA PHE A 247 -26.62 6.81 -0.68
C PHE A 247 -26.78 6.61 -2.20
N VAL A 248 -26.29 5.51 -2.74
CA VAL A 248 -26.43 5.14 -4.17
C VAL A 248 -27.89 4.97 -4.55
N LYS A 249 -28.69 4.26 -3.74
CA LYS A 249 -30.13 4.06 -3.95
C LYS A 249 -30.89 5.39 -3.88
N LYS A 250 -30.67 6.19 -2.81
CA LYS A 250 -31.33 7.48 -2.62
C LYS A 250 -31.11 8.46 -3.79
N ASN A 251 -29.95 8.40 -4.43
CA ASN A 251 -29.58 9.32 -5.51
C ASN A 251 -29.69 8.69 -6.92
N ASN A 252 -30.32 7.52 -7.05
CA ASN A 252 -30.52 6.81 -8.32
C ASN A 252 -29.23 6.64 -9.15
N LEU A 253 -28.10 6.22 -8.50
CA LEU A 253 -26.80 6.04 -9.14
C LEU A 253 -26.63 4.62 -9.69
N ASP A 254 -27.49 4.22 -10.63
CA ASP A 254 -27.58 2.89 -11.24
C ASP A 254 -26.35 2.46 -12.06
N ASN A 255 -25.48 3.41 -12.42
CA ASN A 255 -24.20 3.13 -13.08
C ASN A 255 -23.07 2.75 -12.11
N ILE A 256 -23.34 2.62 -10.79
CA ILE A 256 -22.38 2.18 -9.77
C ILE A 256 -22.66 0.70 -9.40
N LYS A 257 -21.61 -0.13 -9.47
CA LYS A 257 -21.69 -1.56 -9.15
C LYS A 257 -20.74 -1.94 -8.02
N PHE A 258 -21.28 -2.49 -6.94
CA PHE A 258 -20.50 -3.11 -5.86
C PHE A 258 -20.34 -4.59 -6.16
N VAL A 259 -19.11 -5.06 -6.30
CA VAL A 259 -18.82 -6.46 -6.66
C VAL A 259 -18.25 -7.28 -5.50
N GLY A 260 -18.18 -6.67 -4.31
CA GLY A 260 -17.67 -7.31 -3.10
C GLY A 260 -16.15 -7.50 -3.10
N PHE A 261 -15.66 -8.18 -2.07
CA PHE A 261 -14.24 -8.53 -1.95
C PHE A 261 -13.82 -9.51 -3.05
N LYS A 262 -12.63 -9.29 -3.62
CA LYS A 262 -12.03 -10.20 -4.62
C LYS A 262 -10.58 -10.52 -4.25
N LYS A 263 -10.18 -11.77 -4.47
CA LYS A 263 -8.78 -12.20 -4.38
C LYS A 263 -7.95 -11.53 -5.48
N GLN A 264 -6.63 -11.42 -5.28
CA GLN A 264 -5.72 -10.68 -6.15
C GLN A 264 -5.77 -11.10 -7.64
N ASN A 265 -5.86 -12.40 -7.92
CA ASN A 265 -6.01 -12.91 -9.28
C ASN A 265 -7.29 -12.41 -9.97
N LEU A 266 -8.40 -12.30 -9.24
CA LEU A 266 -9.65 -11.77 -9.75
C LEU A 266 -9.62 -10.23 -9.88
N ILE A 267 -8.91 -9.51 -8.99
CA ILE A 267 -8.75 -8.06 -9.11
C ILE A 267 -8.10 -7.69 -10.46
N LYS A 268 -7.12 -8.46 -10.93
CA LYS A 268 -6.51 -8.27 -12.25
C LYS A 268 -7.54 -8.22 -13.38
N THR A 269 -8.61 -9.01 -13.31
CA THR A 269 -9.66 -9.01 -14.33
C THR A 269 -10.45 -7.69 -14.36
N TYR A 270 -10.61 -7.04 -13.20
CA TYR A 270 -11.24 -5.71 -13.12
C TYR A 270 -10.31 -4.63 -13.65
N TYR A 271 -9.02 -4.67 -13.35
CA TYR A 271 -8.04 -3.78 -14.00
C TYR A 271 -8.07 -3.94 -15.52
N LYS A 272 -8.22 -5.16 -16.05
CA LYS A 272 -8.32 -5.41 -17.51
C LYS A 272 -9.56 -4.76 -18.13
N LYS A 273 -10.68 -4.74 -17.41
CA LYS A 273 -11.97 -4.22 -17.90
C LYS A 273 -12.10 -2.71 -17.82
N THR A 274 -11.26 -2.02 -17.05
CA THR A 274 -11.38 -0.58 -16.76
C THR A 274 -10.29 0.23 -17.42
N SER A 275 -10.48 1.54 -17.56
CA SER A 275 -9.54 2.47 -18.18
C SER A 275 -9.01 3.53 -17.22
N LEU A 276 -9.75 3.79 -16.15
CA LEU A 276 -9.41 4.75 -15.12
C LEU A 276 -9.50 4.09 -13.75
N PHE A 277 -8.45 4.20 -12.97
CA PHE A 277 -8.40 3.80 -11.56
C PHE A 277 -8.43 5.04 -10.67
N ILE A 278 -9.23 5.02 -9.61
CA ILE A 278 -9.33 6.13 -8.66
C ILE A 278 -9.02 5.64 -7.26
N MET A 279 -8.06 6.32 -6.60
CA MET A 279 -7.72 6.11 -5.18
C MET A 279 -8.02 7.40 -4.40
N PRO A 280 -9.25 7.55 -3.86
CA PRO A 280 -9.69 8.77 -3.20
C PRO A 280 -9.38 8.77 -1.69
N SER A 281 -8.36 8.04 -1.26
CA SER A 281 -8.06 7.84 0.17
C SER A 281 -7.79 9.16 0.88
N ARG A 282 -8.38 9.30 2.08
CA ARG A 282 -8.09 10.40 3.01
C ARG A 282 -6.74 10.24 3.68
N GLU A 283 -6.33 8.99 3.89
CA GLU A 283 -5.02 8.62 4.42
C GLU A 283 -4.56 7.32 3.77
N GLU A 284 -3.38 7.33 3.15
CA GLU A 284 -2.78 6.15 2.54
C GLU A 284 -1.25 6.24 2.63
N ASN A 285 -0.63 5.25 3.26
CA ASN A 285 0.83 5.27 3.45
C ASN A 285 1.58 5.18 2.12
N TRP A 286 1.12 4.32 1.21
CA TRP A 286 1.68 4.22 -0.14
C TRP A 286 0.59 4.18 -1.21
N GLY A 287 -0.17 3.10 -1.26
CA GLY A 287 -1.23 2.89 -2.24
C GLY A 287 -0.84 1.90 -3.34
N LEU A 288 -0.47 0.67 -2.97
CA LEU A 288 -0.06 -0.39 -3.90
C LEU A 288 -1.05 -0.67 -5.04
N ALA A 289 -2.36 -0.44 -4.82
CA ALA A 289 -3.36 -0.55 -5.87
C ALA A 289 -3.12 0.45 -7.03
N VAL A 290 -2.41 1.56 -6.80
CA VAL A 290 -1.95 2.47 -7.87
C VAL A 290 -0.90 1.77 -8.73
N ASN A 291 0.09 1.10 -8.10
CA ASN A 291 1.10 0.32 -8.84
C ASN A 291 0.42 -0.76 -9.71
N GLU A 292 -0.51 -1.53 -9.13
CA GLU A 292 -1.27 -2.58 -9.82
C GLU A 292 -2.06 -2.03 -11.02
N ALA A 293 -2.77 -0.91 -10.82
CA ALA A 293 -3.54 -0.25 -11.85
C ALA A 293 -2.66 0.27 -12.98
N MET A 294 -1.48 0.84 -12.66
CA MET A 294 -0.51 1.34 -13.63
C MET A 294 0.13 0.21 -14.43
N ALA A 295 0.53 -0.89 -13.78
CA ALA A 295 1.05 -2.10 -14.44
C ALA A 295 -0.01 -2.70 -15.39
N SER A 296 -1.28 -2.58 -15.02
CA SER A 296 -2.44 -2.97 -15.84
C SER A 296 -2.87 -1.91 -16.86
N LYS A 297 -2.04 -0.92 -17.18
CA LYS A 297 -2.34 0.14 -18.16
C LYS A 297 -3.67 0.87 -17.86
N ASN A 298 -3.86 1.39 -16.65
CA ASN A 298 -4.94 2.30 -16.31
C ASN A 298 -4.41 3.73 -16.13
N ALA A 299 -5.20 4.74 -16.54
CA ALA A 299 -4.99 6.11 -16.10
C ALA A 299 -5.30 6.23 -14.61
N ILE A 300 -4.69 7.16 -13.89
CA ILE A 300 -4.78 7.27 -12.45
C ILE A 300 -5.38 8.61 -12.02
N ILE A 301 -6.31 8.58 -11.07
CA ILE A 301 -6.63 9.76 -10.25
C ILE A 301 -6.46 9.35 -8.77
N CYS A 302 -5.65 10.09 -8.03
CA CYS A 302 -5.50 9.87 -6.60
C CYS A 302 -5.58 11.17 -5.81
N SER A 303 -5.85 11.08 -4.51
CA SER A 303 -5.85 12.25 -3.64
C SER A 303 -4.41 12.68 -3.30
N THR A 304 -4.24 13.92 -2.84
CA THR A 304 -2.97 14.43 -2.30
C THR A 304 -2.50 13.68 -1.05
N SER A 305 -3.34 12.86 -0.43
CA SER A 305 -3.03 12.07 0.78
C SER A 305 -2.65 10.62 0.49
N VAL A 306 -2.40 10.28 -0.77
CA VAL A 306 -1.87 8.96 -1.18
C VAL A 306 -0.35 9.06 -1.27
N GLY A 307 0.37 8.23 -0.49
CA GLY A 307 1.82 8.31 -0.34
C GLY A 307 2.61 8.21 -1.65
N CYS A 308 2.15 7.37 -2.59
CA CYS A 308 2.80 7.23 -3.91
C CYS A 308 2.44 8.35 -4.90
N SER A 309 1.59 9.31 -4.53
CA SER A 309 1.08 10.32 -5.46
C SER A 309 2.18 11.12 -6.14
N LYS A 310 3.18 11.60 -5.37
CA LYS A 310 4.30 12.37 -5.90
C LYS A 310 5.26 11.57 -6.76
N ASP A 311 5.40 10.28 -6.46
CA ASP A 311 6.34 9.39 -7.14
C ASP A 311 5.75 8.84 -8.45
N LEU A 312 4.48 8.43 -8.42
CA LEU A 312 3.86 7.65 -9.49
C LEU A 312 2.86 8.42 -10.35
N VAL A 313 2.25 9.51 -9.84
CA VAL A 313 1.18 10.22 -10.56
C VAL A 313 1.64 11.62 -10.97
N LYS A 314 1.90 11.79 -12.26
CA LYS A 314 2.28 13.07 -12.85
C LYS A 314 1.05 13.74 -13.47
N ASN A 315 0.67 14.91 -12.92
CA ASN A 315 -0.48 15.66 -13.42
C ASN A 315 -0.38 15.91 -14.93
N ASN A 316 -1.50 15.66 -15.63
CA ASN A 316 -1.62 15.84 -17.08
C ASN A 316 -0.71 14.93 -17.94
N TYR A 317 -0.01 13.96 -17.34
CA TYR A 317 0.86 13.01 -18.05
C TYR A 317 0.33 11.58 -18.02
N ASN A 318 0.06 11.01 -16.82
CA ASN A 318 -0.55 9.69 -16.65
C ASN A 318 -1.82 9.71 -15.80
N GLY A 319 -2.24 10.89 -15.33
CA GLY A 319 -3.43 11.05 -14.52
C GLY A 319 -3.57 12.44 -13.90
N TYR A 320 -4.24 12.48 -12.78
CA TYR A 320 -4.42 13.69 -11.99
C TYR A 320 -4.32 13.42 -10.49
N ILE A 321 -3.80 14.39 -9.75
CA ILE A 321 -3.89 14.44 -8.30
C ILE A 321 -4.98 15.46 -7.95
N PHE A 322 -5.90 15.10 -7.06
CA PHE A 322 -6.97 15.98 -6.58
C PHE A 322 -6.79 16.29 -5.10
N LYS A 323 -7.33 17.43 -4.65
CA LYS A 323 -7.27 17.87 -3.26
C LYS A 323 -7.99 16.88 -2.34
N ASN A 324 -7.32 16.44 -1.27
CA ASN A 324 -7.87 15.49 -0.32
C ASN A 324 -9.26 15.91 0.17
N ASP A 325 -10.15 14.93 0.33
CA ASP A 325 -11.53 15.06 0.79
C ASP A 325 -12.41 16.02 -0.06
N ASN A 326 -12.01 16.32 -1.30
CA ASN A 326 -12.74 17.24 -2.20
C ASN A 326 -13.38 16.51 -3.39
N HIS A 327 -14.62 16.06 -3.20
CA HIS A 327 -15.37 15.35 -4.24
C HIS A 327 -15.70 16.23 -5.46
N LYS A 328 -15.80 17.57 -5.31
CA LYS A 328 -16.00 18.51 -6.43
C LYS A 328 -14.76 18.57 -7.33
N ASP A 329 -13.56 18.62 -6.72
CA ASP A 329 -12.30 18.57 -7.49
C ASP A 329 -12.12 17.22 -8.17
N LEU A 330 -12.43 16.11 -7.49
CA LEU A 330 -12.44 14.78 -8.08
C LEU A 330 -13.38 14.71 -9.30
N ALA A 331 -14.60 15.23 -9.19
CA ALA A 331 -15.55 15.28 -10.30
C ALA A 331 -14.97 16.03 -11.51
N ARG A 332 -14.36 17.21 -11.28
CA ARG A 332 -13.71 17.98 -12.34
C ARG A 332 -12.60 17.19 -13.06
N LYS A 333 -11.77 16.46 -12.30
CA LYS A 333 -10.68 15.64 -12.86
C LYS A 333 -11.21 14.45 -13.68
N ILE A 334 -12.26 13.77 -13.20
CA ILE A 334 -12.94 12.69 -13.94
C ILE A 334 -13.51 13.23 -15.23
N HIS A 335 -14.23 14.35 -15.17
CA HIS A 335 -14.83 14.98 -16.35
C HIS A 335 -13.81 15.36 -17.44
N LYS A 336 -12.64 15.92 -17.03
CA LYS A 336 -11.54 16.24 -17.96
C LYS A 336 -11.02 15.01 -18.72
N ILE A 337 -10.97 13.86 -18.09
CA ILE A 337 -10.56 12.61 -18.74
C ILE A 337 -11.68 12.05 -19.62
N TYR A 338 -12.91 12.05 -19.13
CA TYR A 338 -14.09 11.56 -19.85
C TYR A 338 -14.30 12.29 -21.19
N LYS A 339 -14.17 13.62 -21.19
CA LYS A 339 -14.32 14.45 -22.39
C LYS A 339 -13.18 14.30 -23.40
N ASN A 340 -12.07 13.63 -23.04
CA ASN A 340 -10.91 13.50 -23.93
C ASN A 340 -10.38 12.04 -24.02
N PRO A 341 -10.98 11.20 -24.87
CA PRO A 341 -10.55 9.80 -25.05
C PRO A 341 -9.09 9.64 -25.52
N LYS A 342 -8.60 10.57 -26.37
CA LYS A 342 -7.19 10.57 -26.83
C LYS A 342 -6.24 10.74 -25.65
N LYS A 343 -6.56 11.67 -24.75
CA LYS A 343 -5.81 11.92 -23.52
C LYS A 343 -5.85 10.72 -22.56
N LEU A 344 -7.03 10.10 -22.39
CA LEU A 344 -7.16 8.87 -21.60
C LEU A 344 -6.20 7.78 -22.11
N ASN A 345 -6.15 7.55 -23.42
CA ASN A 345 -5.25 6.55 -24.00
C ASN A 345 -3.77 6.89 -23.77
N LYS A 346 -3.39 8.17 -23.93
CA LYS A 346 -2.03 8.63 -23.61
C LYS A 346 -1.69 8.38 -22.13
N PHE A 347 -2.59 8.69 -21.21
CA PHE A 347 -2.40 8.47 -19.78
C PHE A 347 -2.19 6.99 -19.43
N LYS A 348 -2.96 6.09 -20.04
CA LYS A 348 -2.82 4.64 -19.88
C LYS A 348 -1.43 4.14 -20.29
N ILE A 349 -0.93 4.59 -21.43
CA ILE A 349 0.40 4.25 -21.94
C ILE A 349 1.48 4.81 -21.00
N ASN A 350 1.35 6.06 -20.58
CA ASN A 350 2.31 6.72 -19.71
C ASN A 350 2.34 6.13 -18.31
N SER A 351 1.19 5.66 -17.77
CA SER A 351 1.15 4.90 -16.53
C SER A 351 2.06 3.68 -16.59
N TYR A 352 1.94 2.90 -17.67
CA TYR A 352 2.80 1.72 -17.85
C TYR A 352 4.27 2.08 -18.04
N LYS A 353 4.59 3.16 -18.78
CA LYS A 353 5.97 3.63 -18.96
C LYS A 353 6.64 4.03 -17.63
N ILE A 354 5.88 4.61 -16.70
CA ILE A 354 6.41 4.94 -15.36
C ILE A 354 6.64 3.67 -14.56
N ILE A 355 5.61 2.82 -14.46
CA ILE A 355 5.65 1.67 -13.54
C ILE A 355 6.60 0.56 -14.00
N SER A 356 6.83 0.39 -15.31
CA SER A 356 7.80 -0.57 -15.83
C SER A 356 9.25 -0.26 -15.44
N LYS A 357 9.55 0.99 -15.05
CA LYS A 357 10.85 1.42 -14.52
C LYS A 357 10.87 1.43 -12.98
N TRP A 358 9.76 1.10 -12.36
CA TRP A 358 9.56 1.09 -10.92
C TRP A 358 9.49 -0.37 -10.43
N SER A 359 10.65 -1.03 -10.48
CA SER A 359 10.78 -2.46 -10.13
C SER A 359 12.07 -2.70 -9.34
#